data_754e73f6689795939137d85723427aa9
#
_entry.id   754e73f6689795939137d85723427aa9
#
_cell.length_a   1.000
_cell.length_b   1.000
_cell.length_c   1.000
_cell.angle_alpha   90.00
_cell.angle_beta   90.00
_cell.angle_gamma   90.00
#
_symmetry.space_group_name_H-M   'P 1'
#
loop_
_entity.id
_entity.type
_entity.pdbx_description
1 polymer ?
#
loop_
_entity_poly.entity_id
_entity_poly.type
_entity_poly.pdbx_seq_one_letter_code
_entity_poly.pdbx_strand_id
1 'polypeptide(L)'
;ECALKAEESDLDRRVDVYNRIVSLAASYLHIPHPVVCPQLVPVDDVRGNDYNPNKVAPPEMRLLKLSIHKDGFTMPVVVARDGKGHVVVDGFHRRQVAKTDVQIRESLGGYLPVVRLDKSIEDRITSTVRHNMARGTHQVELTARLVTLLRNHSWTNERIGTELGMEPDEVLRLKQMQGLAEAFADREFSRAWDMCFQDTAKEQE
;
A
#
# COMPACT_ATOMS: atom_id res chain seq x y z
N GLU A 1 -31.74 -1.14 19.64
CA GLU A 1 -30.61 -2.12 19.62
C GLU A 1 -31.00 -3.45 18.95
N CYS A 2 -32.20 -4.01 19.21
CA CYS A 2 -32.61 -5.30 18.61
C CYS A 2 -32.89 -5.21 17.11
N ALA A 3 -33.46 -4.11 16.63
CA ALA A 3 -33.72 -3.86 15.20
C ALA A 3 -32.41 -3.68 14.39
N LEU A 4 -31.45 -2.92 14.94
CA LEU A 4 -30.14 -2.72 14.33
C LEU A 4 -29.35 -4.04 14.19
N LYS A 5 -29.38 -4.90 15.20
CA LYS A 5 -28.75 -6.24 15.14
C LYS A 5 -29.42 -7.16 14.13
N ALA A 6 -30.73 -7.04 13.93
CA ALA A 6 -31.46 -7.82 12.94
C ALA A 6 -31.12 -7.37 11.50
N GLU A 7 -30.93 -6.06 11.28
CA GLU A 7 -30.50 -5.51 9.99
C GLU A 7 -29.04 -5.88 9.66
N GLU A 8 -28.12 -5.82 10.65
CA GLU A 8 -26.74 -6.28 10.47
C GLU A 8 -26.68 -7.76 10.08
N SER A 9 -27.42 -8.64 10.78
CA SER A 9 -27.44 -10.07 10.46
C SER A 9 -27.98 -10.36 9.05
N ASP A 10 -28.89 -9.53 8.54
CA ASP A 10 -29.40 -9.66 7.17
C ASP A 10 -28.36 -9.18 6.13
N LEU A 11 -27.61 -8.11 6.41
CA LEU A 11 -26.52 -7.65 5.53
C LEU A 11 -25.40 -8.68 5.42
N ASP A 12 -24.95 -9.25 6.54
CA ASP A 12 -23.91 -10.28 6.57
C ASP A 12 -24.29 -11.48 5.72
N ARG A 13 -25.54 -11.92 5.84
CA ARG A 13 -26.08 -13.02 5.02
C ARG A 13 -26.12 -12.66 3.54
N ARG A 14 -26.53 -11.45 3.19
CA ARG A 14 -26.53 -10.97 1.80
C ARG A 14 -25.12 -10.89 1.23
N VAL A 15 -24.16 -10.45 2.01
CA VAL A 15 -22.74 -10.40 1.62
C VAL A 15 -22.19 -11.81 1.40
N ASP A 16 -22.51 -12.77 2.27
CA ASP A 16 -22.10 -14.17 2.07
C ASP A 16 -22.67 -14.75 0.77
N VAL A 17 -23.95 -14.53 0.51
CA VAL A 17 -24.60 -14.97 -0.74
C VAL A 17 -23.94 -14.28 -1.96
N TYR A 18 -23.72 -12.97 -1.90
CA TYR A 18 -23.03 -12.23 -2.97
C TYR A 18 -21.65 -12.84 -3.26
N ASN A 19 -20.83 -13.04 -2.23
CA ASN A 19 -19.49 -13.59 -2.37
C ASN A 19 -19.49 -15.00 -2.99
N ARG A 20 -20.47 -15.85 -2.65
CA ARG A 20 -20.66 -17.19 -3.26
C ARG A 20 -21.04 -17.10 -4.73
N ILE A 21 -21.98 -16.22 -5.07
CA ILE A 21 -22.41 -16.02 -6.47
C ILE A 21 -21.22 -15.54 -7.33
N VAL A 22 -20.48 -14.54 -6.86
CA VAL A 22 -19.33 -14.01 -7.59
C VAL A 22 -18.24 -15.07 -7.76
N SER A 23 -17.99 -15.86 -6.72
CA SER A 23 -17.00 -16.95 -6.79
C SER A 23 -17.43 -18.03 -7.80
N LEU A 24 -18.71 -18.39 -7.81
CA LEU A 24 -19.28 -19.35 -8.77
C LEU A 24 -19.20 -18.81 -10.20
N ALA A 25 -19.59 -17.55 -10.43
CA ALA A 25 -19.52 -16.92 -11.73
C ALA A 25 -18.07 -16.84 -12.26
N ALA A 26 -17.12 -16.47 -11.39
CA ALA A 26 -15.71 -16.43 -11.75
C ALA A 26 -15.15 -17.81 -12.11
N SER A 27 -15.55 -18.86 -11.37
CA SER A 27 -15.14 -20.23 -11.67
C SER A 27 -15.67 -20.72 -13.02
N TYR A 28 -16.88 -20.33 -13.37
CA TYR A 28 -17.50 -20.67 -14.65
C TYR A 28 -16.82 -20.00 -15.86
N LEU A 29 -16.34 -18.76 -15.66
CA LEU A 29 -15.66 -17.99 -16.74
C LEU A 29 -14.27 -18.55 -17.10
N HIS A 30 -13.62 -19.28 -16.19
CA HIS A 30 -12.23 -19.76 -16.36
C HIS A 30 -11.22 -18.66 -16.73
N ILE A 31 -11.46 -17.42 -16.30
CA ILE A 31 -10.57 -16.28 -16.49
C ILE A 31 -9.68 -16.11 -15.24
N PRO A 32 -8.35 -16.31 -15.34
CA PRO A 32 -7.47 -16.38 -14.17
C PRO A 32 -7.06 -14.99 -13.63
N HIS A 33 -7.91 -13.98 -13.78
CA HIS A 33 -7.61 -12.62 -13.29
C HIS A 33 -8.40 -12.31 -12.01
N PRO A 34 -7.73 -11.90 -10.92
CA PRO A 34 -8.39 -11.64 -9.63
C PRO A 34 -9.56 -10.65 -9.71
N VAL A 35 -9.51 -9.70 -10.65
CA VAL A 35 -10.52 -8.66 -10.81
C VAL A 35 -11.90 -9.20 -11.22
N VAL A 36 -11.99 -10.41 -11.78
CA VAL A 36 -13.27 -11.03 -12.13
C VAL A 36 -13.99 -11.65 -10.93
N CYS A 37 -13.32 -11.70 -9.77
CA CYS A 37 -13.87 -12.22 -8.53
C CYS A 37 -13.75 -11.21 -7.37
N PRO A 38 -14.37 -10.00 -7.47
CA PRO A 38 -14.36 -9.05 -6.36
C PRO A 38 -15.24 -9.58 -5.23
N GLN A 39 -14.76 -9.48 -4.00
CA GLN A 39 -15.46 -9.94 -2.81
C GLN A 39 -15.62 -8.80 -1.81
N LEU A 40 -16.62 -8.90 -0.95
CA LEU A 40 -16.84 -8.00 0.17
C LEU A 40 -16.31 -8.68 1.45
N VAL A 41 -15.43 -8.00 2.17
CA VAL A 41 -14.90 -8.48 3.46
C VAL A 41 -15.05 -7.39 4.52
N PRO A 42 -15.26 -7.73 5.80
CA PRO A 42 -15.30 -6.71 6.85
C PRO A 42 -14.04 -5.82 6.81
N VAL A 43 -14.21 -4.51 6.86
CA VAL A 43 -13.08 -3.57 6.74
C VAL A 43 -12.06 -3.76 7.87
N ASP A 44 -12.51 -4.25 9.03
CA ASP A 44 -11.66 -4.49 10.19
C ASP A 44 -10.81 -5.76 10.07
N ASP A 45 -11.21 -6.71 9.23
CA ASP A 45 -10.45 -7.92 8.92
C ASP A 45 -9.31 -7.66 7.92
N VAL A 46 -9.25 -6.43 7.37
CA VAL A 46 -8.20 -6.04 6.44
C VAL A 46 -7.16 -5.18 7.16
N ARG A 47 -5.94 -5.72 7.30
CA ARG A 47 -4.80 -5.02 7.91
C ARG A 47 -4.00 -4.26 6.85
N GLY A 48 -3.42 -3.13 7.25
CA GLY A 48 -2.37 -2.47 6.46
C GLY A 48 -1.12 -3.35 6.39
N ASN A 49 -0.25 -3.06 5.45
CA ASN A 49 1.08 -3.62 5.41
C ASN A 49 2.09 -2.63 6.03
N ASP A 50 3.06 -3.14 6.77
CA ASP A 50 4.09 -2.33 7.45
C ASP A 50 5.20 -1.88 6.46
N TYR A 51 5.20 -2.42 5.26
CA TYR A 51 6.18 -2.16 4.19
C TYR A 51 5.62 -1.28 3.06
N ASN A 52 4.47 -0.60 3.26
CA ASN A 52 3.92 0.27 2.22
C ASN A 52 4.80 1.52 2.03
N PRO A 53 5.44 1.69 0.87
CA PRO A 53 6.34 2.79 0.63
C PRO A 53 5.62 4.13 0.37
N ASN A 54 4.32 4.13 0.13
CA ASN A 54 3.60 5.32 -0.28
C ASN A 54 3.10 6.14 0.91
N LYS A 55 3.62 7.35 1.04
CA LYS A 55 3.03 8.41 1.85
C LYS A 55 2.30 9.36 0.93
N VAL A 56 1.00 9.50 1.13
CA VAL A 56 0.16 10.45 0.39
C VAL A 56 0.08 11.74 1.18
N ALA A 57 0.33 12.87 0.51
CA ALA A 57 0.21 14.17 1.12
C ALA A 57 -1.25 14.49 1.50
N PRO A 58 -1.50 15.36 2.50
CA PRO A 58 -2.85 15.68 2.92
C PRO A 58 -3.80 16.18 1.81
N PRO A 59 -3.36 16.97 0.82
CA PRO A 59 -4.22 17.38 -0.29
C PRO A 59 -4.71 16.20 -1.15
N GLU A 60 -3.81 15.27 -1.46
CA GLU A 60 -4.12 14.08 -2.27
C GLU A 60 -5.05 13.13 -1.52
N MET A 61 -4.89 13.01 -0.20
CA MET A 61 -5.80 12.24 0.64
C MET A 61 -7.21 12.85 0.64
N ARG A 62 -7.33 14.19 0.67
CA ARG A 62 -8.62 14.87 0.56
C ARG A 62 -9.26 14.63 -0.80
N LEU A 63 -8.48 14.67 -1.88
CA LEU A 63 -8.96 14.40 -3.23
C LEU A 63 -9.44 12.94 -3.37
N LEU A 64 -8.70 11.98 -2.80
CA LEU A 64 -9.10 10.58 -2.77
C LEU A 64 -10.44 10.39 -2.02
N LYS A 65 -10.60 11.02 -0.86
CA LYS A 65 -11.86 11.00 -0.12
C LYS A 65 -13.00 11.59 -0.95
N LEU A 66 -12.78 12.75 -1.57
CA LEU A 66 -13.78 13.40 -2.42
C LEU A 66 -14.19 12.50 -3.60
N SER A 67 -13.23 11.87 -4.26
CA SER A 67 -13.50 10.92 -5.35
C SER A 67 -14.38 9.76 -4.87
N ILE A 68 -14.03 9.14 -3.74
CA ILE A 68 -14.80 8.03 -3.19
C ILE A 68 -16.21 8.48 -2.77
N HIS A 69 -16.37 9.69 -2.22
CA HIS A 69 -17.68 10.23 -1.88
C HIS A 69 -18.55 10.49 -3.13
N LYS A 70 -17.95 10.93 -4.24
CA LYS A 70 -18.65 11.27 -5.47
C LYS A 70 -18.96 10.05 -6.32
N ASP A 71 -17.99 9.17 -6.49
CA ASP A 71 -17.99 8.12 -7.49
C ASP A 71 -18.11 6.70 -6.87
N GLY A 72 -17.99 6.59 -5.54
CA GLY A 72 -17.92 5.33 -4.82
C GLY A 72 -16.56 4.63 -4.99
N PHE A 73 -16.49 3.38 -4.57
CA PHE A 73 -15.32 2.52 -4.78
C PHE A 73 -15.32 1.95 -6.21
N THR A 74 -14.64 2.62 -7.11
CA THR A 74 -14.50 2.19 -8.53
C THR A 74 -13.42 1.12 -8.72
N MET A 75 -12.48 0.98 -7.77
CA MET A 75 -11.39 0.02 -7.82
C MET A 75 -11.30 -0.74 -6.49
N PRO A 76 -11.38 -2.08 -6.49
CA PRO A 76 -11.25 -2.87 -5.27
C PRO A 76 -9.83 -2.75 -4.68
N VAL A 77 -9.71 -3.00 -3.38
CA VAL A 77 -8.42 -3.12 -2.69
C VAL A 77 -7.84 -4.50 -2.97
N VAL A 78 -6.56 -4.56 -3.34
CA VAL A 78 -5.88 -5.82 -3.56
C VAL A 78 -5.35 -6.34 -2.23
N VAL A 79 -5.76 -7.56 -1.85
CA VAL A 79 -5.38 -8.17 -0.58
C VAL A 79 -4.82 -9.57 -0.78
N ALA A 80 -4.04 -10.04 0.19
CA ALA A 80 -3.64 -11.43 0.28
C ALA A 80 -4.08 -12.00 1.64
N ARG A 81 -4.25 -13.31 1.73
CA ARG A 81 -4.52 -13.98 3.01
C ARG A 81 -3.28 -13.97 3.90
N ASP A 82 -3.49 -13.74 5.18
CA ASP A 82 -2.43 -13.77 6.18
C ASP A 82 -2.98 -14.35 7.49
N GLY A 83 -2.83 -15.64 7.67
CA GLY A 83 -3.34 -16.37 8.82
C GLY A 83 -4.84 -16.17 9.01
N LYS A 84 -5.22 -15.32 9.97
CA LYS A 84 -6.62 -15.11 10.39
C LYS A 84 -7.36 -14.00 9.63
N GLY A 85 -6.73 -13.32 8.66
CA GLY A 85 -7.35 -12.17 8.01
C GLY A 85 -6.76 -11.88 6.63
N HIS A 86 -6.83 -10.61 6.26
CA HIS A 86 -6.33 -10.10 4.99
C HIS A 86 -5.28 -9.01 5.24
N VAL A 87 -4.24 -8.98 4.40
CA VAL A 87 -3.26 -7.88 4.39
C VAL A 87 -3.30 -7.18 3.04
N VAL A 88 -3.22 -5.86 3.06
CA VAL A 88 -3.24 -5.05 1.84
C VAL A 88 -1.96 -5.28 1.04
N VAL A 89 -2.12 -5.52 -0.27
CA VAL A 89 -1.05 -5.53 -1.26
C VAL A 89 -1.05 -4.22 -2.04
N ASP A 90 -2.23 -3.75 -2.47
CA ASP A 90 -2.41 -2.45 -3.11
C ASP A 90 -3.73 -1.80 -2.66
N GLY A 91 -3.77 -0.46 -2.64
CA GLY A 91 -4.94 0.31 -2.22
C GLY A 91 -4.93 0.66 -0.73
N PHE A 92 -3.77 0.77 -0.10
CA PHE A 92 -3.61 1.12 1.31
C PHE A 92 -4.43 2.35 1.71
N HIS A 93 -4.36 3.45 0.96
CA HIS A 93 -5.08 4.67 1.26
C HIS A 93 -6.59 4.54 1.07
N ARG A 94 -7.04 3.75 0.07
CA ARG A 94 -8.47 3.42 -0.11
C ARG A 94 -9.02 2.64 1.09
N ARG A 95 -8.27 1.64 1.56
CA ARG A 95 -8.62 0.90 2.79
C ARG A 95 -8.61 1.82 4.00
N GLN A 96 -7.62 2.72 4.12
CA GLN A 96 -7.55 3.67 5.23
C GLN A 96 -8.78 4.60 5.25
N VAL A 97 -9.17 5.15 4.11
CA VAL A 97 -10.38 5.98 3.99
C VAL A 97 -11.62 5.18 4.37
N ALA A 98 -11.81 3.97 3.85
CA ALA A 98 -12.94 3.11 4.20
C ALA A 98 -13.02 2.79 5.70
N LYS A 99 -11.88 2.74 6.40
CA LYS A 99 -11.82 2.48 7.84
C LYS A 99 -12.09 3.72 8.69
N THR A 100 -11.60 4.89 8.27
CA THR A 100 -11.56 6.09 9.12
C THR A 100 -12.62 7.13 8.79
N ASP A 101 -13.18 7.11 7.58
CA ASP A 101 -14.24 8.03 7.18
C ASP A 101 -15.61 7.39 7.47
N VAL A 102 -16.36 8.01 8.40
CA VAL A 102 -17.63 7.46 8.90
C VAL A 102 -18.65 7.29 7.79
N GLN A 103 -18.84 8.32 6.95
CA GLN A 103 -19.84 8.31 5.88
C GLN A 103 -19.52 7.23 4.83
N ILE A 104 -18.24 7.13 4.44
CA ILE A 104 -17.80 6.09 3.49
C ILE A 104 -17.97 4.70 4.10
N ARG A 105 -17.60 4.52 5.38
CA ARG A 105 -17.76 3.24 6.06
C ARG A 105 -19.25 2.82 6.14
N GLU A 106 -20.13 3.74 6.46
CA GLU A 106 -21.58 3.51 6.51
C GLU A 106 -22.14 3.17 5.13
N SER A 107 -21.74 3.91 4.09
CA SER A 107 -22.18 3.63 2.70
C SER A 107 -21.75 2.25 2.21
N LEU A 108 -20.67 1.72 2.76
CA LEU A 108 -20.17 0.36 2.48
C LEU A 108 -20.77 -0.71 3.40
N GLY A 109 -21.62 -0.33 4.36
CA GLY A 109 -22.15 -1.25 5.37
C GLY A 109 -21.06 -1.91 6.24
N GLY A 110 -19.90 -1.26 6.40
CA GLY A 110 -18.74 -1.82 7.12
C GLY A 110 -17.90 -2.81 6.32
N TYR A 111 -18.21 -3.05 5.04
CA TYR A 111 -17.49 -3.95 4.15
C TYR A 111 -16.55 -3.21 3.21
N LEU A 112 -15.48 -3.88 2.77
CA LEU A 112 -14.52 -3.39 1.82
C LEU A 112 -14.52 -4.27 0.57
N PRO A 113 -14.69 -3.69 -0.65
CA PRO A 113 -14.53 -4.45 -1.88
C PRO A 113 -13.06 -4.79 -2.09
N VAL A 114 -12.77 -6.08 -2.22
CA VAL A 114 -11.41 -6.59 -2.37
C VAL A 114 -11.29 -7.56 -3.53
N VAL A 115 -10.08 -7.67 -4.09
CA VAL A 115 -9.67 -8.83 -4.90
C VAL A 115 -8.51 -9.52 -4.21
N ARG A 116 -8.50 -10.85 -4.25
CA ARG A 116 -7.52 -11.67 -3.53
C ARG A 116 -6.37 -12.07 -4.45
N LEU A 117 -5.16 -11.97 -3.93
CA LEU A 117 -3.97 -12.58 -4.52
C LEU A 117 -3.52 -13.74 -3.64
N ASP A 118 -3.48 -14.94 -4.21
CA ASP A 118 -2.90 -16.11 -3.55
C ASP A 118 -1.39 -16.14 -3.82
N LYS A 119 -0.63 -15.48 -2.94
CA LYS A 119 0.81 -15.32 -3.06
C LYS A 119 1.52 -15.49 -1.72
N SER A 120 2.78 -15.97 -1.75
CA SER A 120 3.69 -15.99 -0.62
C SER A 120 3.95 -14.57 -0.07
N ILE A 121 4.51 -14.45 1.13
CA ILE A 121 4.85 -13.15 1.73
C ILE A 121 5.82 -12.37 0.84
N GLU A 122 6.83 -13.03 0.33
CA GLU A 122 7.85 -12.45 -0.55
C GLU A 122 7.25 -11.93 -1.86
N ASP A 123 6.39 -12.74 -2.50
CA ASP A 123 5.69 -12.34 -3.72
C ASP A 123 4.68 -11.22 -3.48
N ARG A 124 4.13 -11.10 -2.27
CA ARG A 124 3.25 -9.98 -1.87
C ARG A 124 4.02 -8.67 -1.79
N ILE A 125 5.20 -8.69 -1.15
CA ILE A 125 6.09 -7.53 -1.05
C ILE A 125 6.44 -7.06 -2.46
N THR A 126 6.89 -7.97 -3.31
CA THR A 126 7.25 -7.68 -4.71
C THR A 126 6.06 -7.13 -5.51
N SER A 127 4.86 -7.70 -5.32
CA SER A 127 3.64 -7.19 -5.97
C SER A 127 3.33 -5.77 -5.52
N THR A 128 3.43 -5.46 -4.23
CA THR A 128 3.23 -4.10 -3.70
C THR A 128 4.19 -3.12 -4.35
N VAL A 129 5.45 -3.49 -4.48
CA VAL A 129 6.47 -2.64 -5.12
C VAL A 129 6.14 -2.42 -6.60
N ARG A 130 5.88 -3.49 -7.37
CA ARG A 130 5.53 -3.36 -8.79
C ARG A 130 4.31 -2.46 -9.02
N HIS A 131 3.25 -2.63 -8.22
CA HIS A 131 2.06 -1.79 -8.31
C HIS A 131 2.37 -0.31 -8.02
N ASN A 132 3.26 -0.04 -7.09
CA ASN A 132 3.66 1.32 -6.75
C ASN A 132 4.58 1.91 -7.81
N MET A 133 5.58 1.16 -8.27
CA MET A 133 6.52 1.61 -9.29
C MET A 133 5.85 1.89 -10.64
N ALA A 134 4.87 1.08 -11.02
CA ALA A 134 4.11 1.29 -12.25
C ALA A 134 3.30 2.60 -12.26
N ARG A 135 3.09 3.25 -11.10
CA ARG A 135 2.37 4.54 -10.98
C ARG A 135 3.26 5.78 -11.08
N GLY A 136 4.56 5.64 -11.22
CA GLY A 136 5.47 6.70 -11.68
C GLY A 136 6.00 7.70 -10.63
N THR A 137 5.63 7.65 -9.37
CA THR A 137 6.23 8.49 -8.31
C THR A 137 7.02 7.64 -7.31
N HIS A 138 8.34 7.75 -7.37
CA HIS A 138 9.22 6.94 -6.51
C HIS A 138 9.82 7.77 -5.41
N GLN A 139 9.62 7.35 -4.15
CA GLN A 139 10.49 7.79 -3.06
C GLN A 139 11.68 6.82 -3.01
N VAL A 140 12.85 7.29 -3.45
CA VAL A 140 14.08 6.50 -3.57
C VAL A 140 14.43 5.79 -2.26
N GLU A 141 14.28 6.46 -1.11
CA GLU A 141 14.53 5.89 0.22
C GLU A 141 13.64 4.67 0.54
N LEU A 142 12.38 4.73 0.14
CA LEU A 142 11.43 3.65 0.39
C LEU A 142 11.68 2.45 -0.51
N THR A 143 12.08 2.71 -1.75
CA THR A 143 12.54 1.67 -2.67
C THR A 143 13.80 1.00 -2.16
N ALA A 144 14.76 1.76 -1.61
CA ALA A 144 15.97 1.23 -0.99
C ALA A 144 15.66 0.32 0.22
N ARG A 145 14.73 0.71 1.09
CA ARG A 145 14.28 -0.14 2.22
C ARG A 145 13.66 -1.46 1.73
N LEU A 146 12.87 -1.42 0.65
CA LEU A 146 12.28 -2.62 0.06
C LEU A 146 13.33 -3.56 -0.54
N VAL A 147 14.32 -3.02 -1.24
CA VAL A 147 15.46 -3.80 -1.74
C VAL A 147 16.16 -4.50 -0.57
N THR A 148 16.41 -3.79 0.53
CA THR A 148 17.00 -4.37 1.75
C THR A 148 16.13 -5.47 2.34
N LEU A 149 14.81 -5.26 2.42
CA LEU A 149 13.88 -6.27 2.92
C LEU A 149 13.91 -7.56 2.07
N LEU A 150 13.88 -7.43 0.74
CA LEU A 150 13.97 -8.58 -0.17
C LEU A 150 15.31 -9.31 -0.05
N ARG A 151 16.41 -8.57 0.18
CA ARG A 151 17.72 -9.16 0.47
C ARG A 151 17.73 -9.95 1.76
N ASN A 152 17.08 -9.47 2.82
CA ASN A 152 16.94 -10.19 4.09
C ASN A 152 16.13 -11.49 3.93
N HIS A 153 15.28 -11.57 2.91
CA HIS A 153 14.61 -12.80 2.47
C HIS A 153 15.46 -13.63 1.49
N SER A 154 16.77 -13.42 1.45
CA SER A 154 17.74 -14.17 0.64
C SER A 154 17.57 -14.03 -0.89
N TRP A 155 16.94 -12.96 -1.37
CA TRP A 155 16.85 -12.72 -2.80
C TRP A 155 18.17 -12.18 -3.37
N THR A 156 18.55 -12.64 -4.57
CA THR A 156 19.71 -12.11 -5.28
C THR A 156 19.40 -10.75 -5.92
N ASN A 157 20.43 -9.98 -6.26
CA ASN A 157 20.26 -8.69 -6.94
C ASN A 157 19.61 -8.86 -8.31
N GLU A 158 19.98 -9.92 -9.03
CA GLU A 158 19.43 -10.26 -10.35
C GLU A 158 17.93 -10.56 -10.23
N ARG A 159 17.52 -11.36 -9.24
CA ARG A 159 16.12 -11.66 -8.98
C ARG A 159 15.34 -10.40 -8.64
N ILE A 160 15.88 -9.55 -7.76
CA ILE A 160 15.25 -8.28 -7.39
C ILE A 160 15.11 -7.38 -8.63
N GLY A 161 16.17 -7.25 -9.42
CA GLY A 161 16.15 -6.47 -10.67
C GLY A 161 15.07 -6.94 -11.63
N THR A 162 15.03 -8.24 -11.93
CA THR A 162 14.03 -8.84 -12.82
C THR A 162 12.60 -8.61 -12.30
N GLU A 163 12.36 -8.81 -11.03
CA GLU A 163 11.02 -8.72 -10.43
C GLU A 163 10.52 -7.28 -10.27
N LEU A 164 11.43 -6.31 -10.11
CA LEU A 164 11.09 -4.90 -9.94
C LEU A 164 11.28 -4.07 -11.21
N GLY A 165 11.77 -4.68 -12.30
CA GLY A 165 12.06 -3.98 -13.55
C GLY A 165 13.24 -2.99 -13.41
N MET A 166 14.23 -3.33 -12.57
CA MET A 166 15.43 -2.52 -12.31
C MET A 166 16.66 -3.19 -12.91
N GLU A 167 17.63 -2.39 -13.32
CA GLU A 167 18.96 -2.91 -13.65
C GLU A 167 19.68 -3.38 -12.37
N PRO A 168 20.52 -4.43 -12.43
CA PRO A 168 21.26 -4.94 -11.28
C PRO A 168 22.13 -3.88 -10.59
N ASP A 169 22.69 -2.95 -11.36
CA ASP A 169 23.46 -1.80 -10.84
C ASP A 169 22.60 -0.81 -10.06
N GLU A 170 21.36 -0.63 -10.46
CA GLU A 170 20.40 0.21 -9.73
C GLU A 170 20.05 -0.42 -8.37
N VAL A 171 19.81 -1.71 -8.34
CA VAL A 171 19.60 -2.48 -7.09
C VAL A 171 20.80 -2.33 -6.16
N LEU A 172 22.03 -2.39 -6.70
CA LEU A 172 23.25 -2.23 -5.93
C LEU A 172 23.38 -0.81 -5.35
N ARG A 173 23.10 0.23 -6.14
CA ARG A 173 23.12 1.65 -5.69
C ARG A 173 22.12 1.90 -4.57
N LEU A 174 20.90 1.40 -4.69
CA LEU A 174 19.87 1.53 -3.66
C LEU A 174 20.30 0.87 -2.34
N LYS A 175 20.95 -0.29 -2.42
CA LYS A 175 21.53 -0.96 -1.26
C LYS A 175 22.64 -0.14 -0.61
N GLN A 176 23.56 0.44 -1.40
CA GLN A 176 24.64 1.27 -0.90
C GLN A 176 24.10 2.52 -0.20
N MET A 177 23.08 3.16 -0.76
CA MET A 177 22.43 4.32 -0.14
C MET A 177 21.84 3.99 1.23
N GLN A 178 21.19 2.85 1.38
CA GLN A 178 20.63 2.41 2.66
C GLN A 178 21.75 2.10 3.66
N GLY A 179 22.78 1.37 3.26
CA GLY A 179 23.90 1.04 4.13
C GLY A 179 24.67 2.27 4.61
N LEU A 180 24.83 3.28 3.74
CA LEU A 180 25.40 4.59 4.13
C LEU A 180 24.47 5.31 5.11
N ALA A 181 23.18 5.37 4.87
CA ALA A 181 22.24 6.03 5.77
C ALA A 181 22.23 5.37 7.16
N GLU A 182 22.30 4.03 7.24
CA GLU A 182 22.39 3.30 8.50
C GLU A 182 23.76 3.53 9.20
N ALA A 183 24.84 3.55 8.44
CA ALA A 183 26.19 3.76 8.99
C ALA A 183 26.40 5.19 9.56
N PHE A 184 25.59 6.15 9.11
CA PHE A 184 25.65 7.54 9.56
C PHE A 184 24.45 7.97 10.42
N ALA A 185 23.48 7.09 10.71
CA ALA A 185 22.29 7.41 11.49
C ALA A 185 22.63 7.89 12.93
N ASP A 186 23.71 7.40 13.52
CA ASP A 186 24.17 7.73 14.88
C ASP A 186 25.30 8.75 14.94
N ARG A 187 25.67 9.36 13.80
CA ARG A 187 26.69 10.40 13.76
C ARG A 187 26.06 11.78 13.69
N GLU A 188 26.29 12.59 14.73
CA GLU A 188 26.08 14.03 14.63
C GLU A 188 27.06 14.59 13.59
N PHE A 189 26.51 15.01 12.44
CA PHE A 189 27.29 15.76 11.46
C PHE A 189 27.65 17.11 12.08
N SER A 190 28.96 17.35 12.31
CA SER A 190 29.41 18.67 12.63
C SER A 190 28.97 19.63 11.50
N ARG A 191 28.42 20.79 11.85
CA ARG A 191 27.99 21.86 10.92
C ARG A 191 29.15 22.54 10.21
N ALA A 192 30.08 21.77 9.63
CA ALA A 192 31.27 22.29 8.94
C ALA A 192 30.95 22.92 7.58
N TRP A 193 29.68 23.06 7.21
CA TRP A 193 29.24 23.65 5.94
C TRP A 193 28.26 24.82 6.10
N ASP A 194 28.19 25.45 7.26
CA ASP A 194 27.62 26.79 7.32
C ASP A 194 28.66 27.74 6.66
N MET A 195 28.42 28.11 5.42
CA MET A 195 29.12 29.24 4.80
C MET A 195 28.86 30.45 5.68
N CYS A 196 29.89 30.92 6.37
CA CYS A 196 29.89 32.22 6.98
C CYS A 196 29.71 33.28 5.87
N PHE A 197 28.48 33.72 5.65
CA PHE A 197 28.25 35.00 5.04
C PHE A 197 28.76 36.05 6.05
N GLN A 198 30.03 36.45 5.95
CA GLN A 198 30.52 37.64 6.62
C GLN A 198 29.77 38.83 6.03
N ASP A 199 28.98 39.49 6.86
CA ASP A 199 28.43 40.81 6.64
C ASP A 199 29.56 41.79 6.30
N THR A 200 29.77 42.03 5.02
CA THR A 200 30.50 43.23 4.55
C THR A 200 29.51 44.37 4.38
N ALA A 201 29.05 44.90 5.51
CA ALA A 201 28.31 46.15 5.54
C ALA A 201 28.69 46.91 6.80
N LYS A 202 29.88 47.54 6.80
CA LYS A 202 30.22 48.71 7.58
C LYS A 202 31.63 49.14 7.21
N GLU A 203 31.73 50.05 6.25
CA GLU A 203 32.72 51.10 6.15
C GLU A 203 32.44 51.92 4.88
N GLN A 204 31.64 52.97 5.07
CA GLN A 204 31.77 54.22 4.32
C GLN A 204 30.99 55.28 5.08
N GLU A 205 31.72 55.97 5.88
CA GLU A 205 31.58 57.39 6.07
C GLU A 205 32.92 58.05 5.72
#